data_ef5e74af0dcb3c807108bb69e5e42663
#
_entry.id   ef5e74af0dcb3c807108bb69e5e42663
#
_cell.length_a   1.000
_cell.length_b   1.000
_cell.length_c   1.000
_cell.angle_alpha   90.00
_cell.angle_beta   90.00
_cell.angle_gamma   90.00
#
_symmetry.space_group_name_H-M   'P 1'
#
loop_
_entity.id
_entity.type
_entity.pdbx_description
1 polymer ?
#
loop_
_entity_poly.entity_id
_entity_poly.type
_entity_poly.pdbx_seq_one_letter_code
_entity_poly.pdbx_strand_id
1 'polypeptide(L)'
;MSTDEKIIKNKVGLLKLSELLGSVSEACKVMGYSRDSFYRFKELYEKGGELALREISRRKPCPRNRVEEHVEKAVLEIAVEKPAFGQVRVANELTRRGLFVSPTGVRSVWLRHDLETFRKRLKALEAKAAQEHLVLTEDQLRALERAREEKEAHGEIETAHPGYLGAQDTYYVGIIKGVGRIYQQTFLDTYTKVAFAKLYDRKTALVAADLLNDRVLPFFEEHEIPLLRVLTDRGTEYCGQREHHEYELYLAVENIDHSRTKARHPQTNGICERFHRTIQDEFYATAFRKKLYTTLEELQADLEDWLAEYNRTRSHSGKYCYGKTPMQTFSDSVSLAREKMLDSFSTPAPEPERSPAQRSAGGGAAITAISYHAQPMSMKSAPTAASSRFLHPPPVIRDINSPS
;
A
#
# COMPACT_ATOMS: atom_id res chain seq x y z
N MET A 1 9.62 -25.57 37.19
CA MET A 1 8.63 -25.10 38.17
C MET A 1 7.91 -23.91 37.55
N SER A 2 6.62 -24.04 37.26
CA SER A 2 5.83 -22.94 36.66
C SER A 2 5.65 -21.78 37.64
N THR A 3 5.31 -20.59 37.15
CA THR A 3 5.02 -19.43 38.00
C THR A 3 3.85 -19.73 38.96
N ASP A 4 2.84 -20.42 38.47
CA ASP A 4 1.67 -20.83 39.25
C ASP A 4 2.04 -21.78 40.39
N GLU A 5 2.91 -22.75 40.14
CA GLU A 5 3.41 -23.68 41.16
C GLU A 5 4.19 -22.95 42.26
N LYS A 6 5.00 -21.94 41.92
CA LYS A 6 5.73 -21.12 42.90
C LYS A 6 4.75 -20.34 43.80
N ILE A 7 3.69 -19.75 43.20
CA ILE A 7 2.68 -18.99 43.93
C ILE A 7 1.89 -19.91 44.89
N ILE A 8 1.46 -21.08 44.41
CA ILE A 8 0.77 -22.07 45.24
C ILE A 8 1.67 -22.49 46.41
N LYS A 9 2.93 -22.83 46.14
CA LYS A 9 3.89 -23.26 47.15
C LYS A 9 4.14 -22.19 48.23
N ASN A 10 4.20 -20.91 47.85
CA ASN A 10 4.36 -19.80 48.78
C ASN A 10 3.11 -19.64 49.69
N LYS A 11 1.92 -19.76 49.12
CA LYS A 11 0.69 -19.65 49.89
C LYS A 11 0.48 -20.84 50.85
N VAL A 12 0.77 -22.07 50.43
CA VAL A 12 0.77 -23.25 51.27
C VAL A 12 1.84 -23.14 52.37
N GLY A 13 3.04 -22.61 52.00
CA GLY A 13 4.13 -22.35 52.95
C GLY A 13 3.69 -21.39 54.09
N LEU A 14 2.94 -20.34 53.79
CA LEU A 14 2.36 -19.41 54.78
C LEU A 14 1.42 -20.12 55.74
N LEU A 15 0.52 -20.99 55.26
CA LEU A 15 -0.44 -21.73 56.08
C LEU A 15 0.32 -22.69 57.02
N LYS A 16 1.25 -23.47 56.50
CA LYS A 16 2.07 -24.38 57.31
C LYS A 16 2.96 -23.66 58.34
N LEU A 17 3.52 -22.50 57.93
CA LEU A 17 4.35 -21.70 58.87
C LEU A 17 3.54 -21.17 60.06
N SER A 18 2.27 -20.80 59.83
CA SER A 18 1.39 -20.37 60.94
C SER A 18 1.07 -21.48 61.93
N GLU A 19 0.96 -22.72 61.47
CA GLU A 19 0.77 -23.91 62.32
C GLU A 19 2.03 -24.20 63.11
N LEU A 20 3.20 -24.10 62.53
CA LEU A 20 4.49 -24.33 63.18
C LEU A 20 4.78 -23.26 64.25
N LEU A 21 4.50 -21.99 63.98
CA LEU A 21 4.77 -20.87 64.87
C LEU A 21 3.67 -20.67 65.92
N GLY A 22 2.51 -21.33 65.79
CA GLY A 22 1.33 -21.10 66.63
C GLY A 22 0.77 -19.68 66.56
N SER A 23 1.28 -18.84 65.64
CA SER A 23 0.95 -17.42 65.53
C SER A 23 0.76 -16.98 64.07
N VAL A 24 -0.46 -16.65 63.70
CA VAL A 24 -0.79 -16.10 62.37
C VAL A 24 -0.08 -14.77 62.11
N SER A 25 0.02 -13.93 63.17
CA SER A 25 0.67 -12.61 63.05
C SER A 25 2.16 -12.70 62.74
N GLU A 26 2.86 -13.63 63.32
CA GLU A 26 4.28 -13.83 63.08
C GLU A 26 4.54 -14.47 61.73
N ALA A 27 3.76 -15.48 61.35
CA ALA A 27 3.84 -16.08 60.03
C ALA A 27 3.60 -15.06 58.91
N CYS A 28 2.60 -14.18 59.07
CA CYS A 28 2.33 -13.10 58.08
C CYS A 28 3.47 -12.08 58.03
N LYS A 29 4.08 -11.72 59.17
CA LYS A 29 5.22 -10.80 59.17
C LYS A 29 6.45 -11.42 58.42
N VAL A 30 6.75 -12.66 58.70
CA VAL A 30 7.88 -13.38 58.05
C VAL A 30 7.69 -13.51 56.54
N MET A 31 6.47 -13.82 56.08
CA MET A 31 6.18 -14.08 54.66
C MET A 31 5.71 -12.83 53.91
N GLY A 32 5.56 -11.67 54.58
CA GLY A 32 5.16 -10.42 53.95
C GLY A 32 3.68 -10.37 53.52
N TYR A 33 2.78 -11.11 54.14
CA TYR A 33 1.35 -11.11 53.85
C TYR A 33 0.52 -10.40 54.92
N SER A 34 -0.65 -9.89 54.55
CA SER A 34 -1.63 -9.39 55.52
C SER A 34 -2.42 -10.55 56.18
N ARG A 35 -2.94 -10.33 57.40
CA ARG A 35 -3.78 -11.31 58.05
C ARG A 35 -5.05 -11.63 57.29
N ASP A 36 -5.64 -10.63 56.61
CA ASP A 36 -6.78 -10.85 55.70
C ASP A 36 -6.48 -11.79 54.56
N SER A 37 -5.27 -11.64 53.98
CA SER A 37 -4.79 -12.56 52.95
C SER A 37 -4.62 -13.98 53.46
N PHE A 38 -4.14 -14.14 54.70
CA PHE A 38 -4.00 -15.44 55.34
C PHE A 38 -5.33 -16.16 55.50
N TYR A 39 -6.33 -15.51 56.10
CA TYR A 39 -7.65 -16.13 56.27
C TYR A 39 -8.33 -16.46 54.96
N ARG A 40 -8.17 -15.61 53.96
CA ARG A 40 -8.68 -15.88 52.62
C ARG A 40 -8.00 -17.09 51.98
N PHE A 41 -6.69 -17.25 52.15
CA PHE A 41 -5.95 -18.41 51.63
C PHE A 41 -6.35 -19.68 52.38
N LYS A 42 -6.55 -19.60 53.68
CA LYS A 42 -7.03 -20.70 54.52
C LYS A 42 -8.40 -21.19 54.07
N GLU A 43 -9.35 -20.28 53.88
CA GLU A 43 -10.70 -20.59 53.37
C GLU A 43 -10.66 -21.24 51.97
N LEU A 44 -9.83 -20.72 51.07
CA LEU A 44 -9.65 -21.30 49.73
C LEU A 44 -9.03 -22.70 49.80
N TYR A 45 -8.04 -22.90 50.66
CA TYR A 45 -7.39 -24.18 50.85
C TYR A 45 -8.35 -25.24 51.42
N GLU A 46 -9.15 -24.87 52.40
CA GLU A 46 -10.18 -25.72 53.02
C GLU A 46 -11.27 -26.13 52.01
N LYS A 47 -11.67 -25.23 51.10
CA LYS A 47 -12.71 -25.49 50.11
C LYS A 47 -12.26 -26.26 48.90
N GLY A 48 -11.05 -26.10 48.45
CA GLY A 48 -10.60 -26.66 47.14
C GLY A 48 -9.15 -27.12 47.09
N GLY A 49 -8.47 -27.25 48.24
CA GLY A 49 -7.09 -27.73 48.33
C GLY A 49 -6.06 -26.80 47.69
N GLU A 50 -4.90 -27.34 47.37
CA GLU A 50 -3.77 -26.55 46.81
C GLU A 50 -4.12 -25.87 45.49
N LEU A 51 -4.94 -26.47 44.64
CA LEU A 51 -5.35 -25.92 43.36
C LEU A 51 -6.19 -24.64 43.48
N ALA A 52 -6.97 -24.52 44.58
CA ALA A 52 -7.78 -23.34 44.86
C ALA A 52 -6.92 -22.10 45.23
N LEU A 53 -5.67 -22.28 45.59
CA LEU A 53 -4.69 -21.22 45.85
C LEU A 53 -4.07 -20.62 44.60
N ARG A 54 -4.36 -21.16 43.44
CA ARG A 54 -3.95 -20.56 42.16
C ARG A 54 -4.47 -19.14 42.06
N GLU A 55 -3.68 -18.25 41.48
CA GLU A 55 -4.06 -16.85 41.37
C GLU A 55 -5.17 -16.67 40.30
N ILE A 56 -6.40 -16.51 40.80
CA ILE A 56 -7.54 -16.21 39.94
C ILE A 56 -7.43 -14.74 39.57
N SER A 57 -7.23 -14.48 38.29
CA SER A 57 -7.26 -13.11 37.76
C SER A 57 -8.50 -12.37 38.26
N ARG A 58 -8.32 -11.17 38.86
CA ARG A 58 -9.42 -10.28 39.25
C ARG A 58 -10.20 -9.72 38.06
N ARG A 59 -9.73 -9.98 36.83
CA ARG A 59 -10.44 -9.58 35.60
C ARG A 59 -11.75 -10.34 35.53
N LYS A 60 -12.85 -9.61 35.42
CA LYS A 60 -14.15 -10.22 35.15
C LYS A 60 -14.06 -11.02 33.85
N PRO A 61 -14.46 -12.30 33.82
CA PRO A 61 -14.40 -13.13 32.61
C PRO A 61 -15.25 -12.59 31.47
N CYS A 62 -16.33 -11.85 31.82
CA CYS A 62 -17.19 -11.14 30.86
C CYS A 62 -17.31 -9.67 31.27
N PRO A 63 -16.56 -8.73 30.68
CA PRO A 63 -16.77 -7.30 30.83
C PRO A 63 -18.19 -6.93 30.37
N ARG A 64 -18.84 -5.97 31.05
CA ARG A 64 -20.22 -5.53 30.73
C ARG A 64 -20.37 -4.99 29.29
N ASN A 65 -19.26 -4.49 28.70
CA ASN A 65 -19.18 -3.94 27.35
C ASN A 65 -18.44 -4.88 26.39
N ARG A 66 -18.49 -6.21 26.62
CA ARG A 66 -17.95 -7.18 25.70
C ARG A 66 -18.74 -7.13 24.38
N VAL A 67 -18.03 -7.16 23.28
CA VAL A 67 -18.59 -7.25 21.93
C VAL A 67 -19.44 -8.51 21.82
N GLU A 68 -20.58 -8.44 21.16
CA GLU A 68 -21.49 -9.56 20.95
C GLU A 68 -20.82 -10.68 20.12
N GLU A 69 -21.23 -11.93 20.36
CA GLU A 69 -20.54 -13.10 19.78
C GLU A 69 -20.53 -13.10 18.26
N HIS A 70 -21.63 -12.66 17.62
CA HIS A 70 -21.70 -12.61 16.16
C HIS A 70 -20.75 -11.56 15.56
N VAL A 71 -20.55 -10.42 16.23
CA VAL A 71 -19.57 -9.40 15.83
C VAL A 71 -18.15 -9.89 16.10
N GLU A 72 -17.93 -10.60 17.23
CA GLU A 72 -16.62 -11.21 17.53
C GLU A 72 -16.21 -12.22 16.44
N LYS A 73 -17.14 -13.08 15.99
CA LYS A 73 -16.91 -14.02 14.88
C LYS A 73 -16.56 -13.29 13.57
N ALA A 74 -17.29 -12.25 13.20
CA ALA A 74 -17.01 -11.46 12.01
C ALA A 74 -15.63 -10.76 12.06
N VAL A 75 -15.21 -10.28 13.24
CA VAL A 75 -13.85 -9.74 13.45
C VAL A 75 -12.77 -10.80 13.22
N LEU A 76 -12.99 -12.04 13.67
CA LEU A 76 -12.05 -13.16 13.51
C LEU A 76 -11.98 -13.63 12.07
N GLU A 77 -13.09 -13.69 11.37
CA GLU A 77 -13.14 -14.03 9.94
C GLU A 77 -12.31 -13.06 9.11
N ILE A 78 -12.52 -11.75 9.28
CA ILE A 78 -11.74 -10.73 8.57
C ILE A 78 -10.26 -10.78 8.97
N ALA A 79 -9.93 -11.08 10.23
CA ALA A 79 -8.55 -11.17 10.69
C ALA A 79 -7.76 -12.29 9.99
N VAL A 80 -8.42 -13.39 9.67
CA VAL A 80 -7.81 -14.53 8.96
C VAL A 80 -7.89 -14.33 7.44
N GLU A 81 -9.00 -13.83 6.92
CA GLU A 81 -9.19 -13.59 5.49
C GLU A 81 -8.25 -12.50 4.96
N LYS A 82 -8.14 -11.39 5.72
CA LYS A 82 -7.37 -10.19 5.36
C LYS A 82 -6.40 -9.81 6.50
N PRO A 83 -5.34 -10.58 6.74
CA PRO A 83 -4.45 -10.42 7.90
C PRO A 83 -3.72 -9.08 7.95
N ALA A 84 -3.54 -8.40 6.81
CA ALA A 84 -2.92 -7.08 6.72
C ALA A 84 -3.81 -5.94 7.21
N PHE A 85 -5.12 -6.18 7.42
CA PHE A 85 -6.02 -5.12 7.90
C PHE A 85 -5.73 -4.74 9.34
N GLY A 86 -5.51 -3.43 9.59
CA GLY A 86 -5.40 -2.87 10.94
C GLY A 86 -6.77 -2.74 11.63
N GLN A 87 -6.75 -2.54 12.95
CA GLN A 87 -7.97 -2.44 13.76
C GLN A 87 -8.99 -1.40 13.26
N VAL A 88 -8.52 -0.23 12.78
CA VAL A 88 -9.39 0.84 12.24
C VAL A 88 -10.07 0.37 10.96
N ARG A 89 -9.31 -0.30 10.09
CA ARG A 89 -9.83 -0.75 8.82
C ARG A 89 -10.85 -1.88 8.98
N VAL A 90 -10.59 -2.82 9.88
CA VAL A 90 -11.56 -3.87 10.22
C VAL A 90 -12.84 -3.27 10.80
N ALA A 91 -12.74 -2.27 11.70
CA ALA A 91 -13.91 -1.57 12.23
C ALA A 91 -14.72 -0.89 11.11
N ASN A 92 -14.07 -0.18 10.19
CA ASN A 92 -14.72 0.46 9.04
C ASN A 92 -15.39 -0.57 8.12
N GLU A 93 -14.73 -1.68 7.84
CA GLU A 93 -15.26 -2.76 7.01
C GLU A 93 -16.51 -3.40 7.65
N LEU A 94 -16.47 -3.64 8.96
CA LEU A 94 -17.62 -4.15 9.72
C LEU A 94 -18.78 -3.15 9.72
N THR A 95 -18.50 -1.86 9.91
CA THR A 95 -19.53 -0.80 9.80
C THR A 95 -20.21 -0.81 8.43
N ARG A 96 -19.49 -1.03 7.35
CA ARG A 96 -20.06 -1.18 6.00
C ARG A 96 -20.93 -2.41 5.82
N ARG A 97 -20.67 -3.47 6.61
CA ARG A 97 -21.49 -4.70 6.69
C ARG A 97 -22.67 -4.56 7.69
N GLY A 98 -22.87 -3.36 8.26
CA GLY A 98 -23.92 -3.11 9.25
C GLY A 98 -23.59 -3.56 10.68
N LEU A 99 -22.33 -3.95 10.96
CA LEU A 99 -21.86 -4.37 12.27
C LEU A 99 -21.02 -3.28 12.91
N PHE A 100 -21.50 -2.71 14.01
CA PHE A 100 -20.81 -1.59 14.67
C PHE A 100 -19.86 -2.07 15.77
N VAL A 101 -18.57 -1.84 15.59
CA VAL A 101 -17.53 -2.11 16.59
C VAL A 101 -16.45 -1.04 16.51
N SER A 102 -16.01 -0.57 17.68
CA SER A 102 -14.91 0.39 17.73
C SER A 102 -13.57 -0.26 17.38
N PRO A 103 -12.59 0.49 16.88
CA PRO A 103 -11.22 -0.04 16.64
C PRO A 103 -10.61 -0.67 17.91
N THR A 104 -10.88 -0.08 19.09
CA THR A 104 -10.45 -0.64 20.39
C THR A 104 -11.17 -1.97 20.70
N GLY A 105 -12.44 -2.09 20.30
CA GLY A 105 -13.20 -3.35 20.39
C GLY A 105 -12.58 -4.44 19.52
N VAL A 106 -12.25 -4.14 18.27
CA VAL A 106 -11.52 -5.06 17.38
C VAL A 106 -10.20 -5.52 18.00
N ARG A 107 -9.41 -4.57 18.54
CA ARG A 107 -8.14 -4.91 19.22
C ARG A 107 -8.38 -5.81 20.43
N SER A 108 -9.45 -5.58 21.21
CA SER A 108 -9.77 -6.40 22.37
C SER A 108 -10.15 -7.83 21.99
N VAL A 109 -10.86 -8.01 20.87
CA VAL A 109 -11.13 -9.34 20.28
C VAL A 109 -9.82 -10.01 19.88
N TRP A 110 -8.96 -9.32 19.13
CA TRP A 110 -7.67 -9.88 18.71
C TRP A 110 -6.78 -10.29 19.88
N LEU A 111 -6.74 -9.50 20.96
CA LEU A 111 -5.97 -9.86 22.17
C LEU A 111 -6.48 -11.14 22.83
N ARG A 112 -7.80 -11.37 22.83
CA ARG A 112 -8.39 -12.60 23.38
C ARG A 112 -8.04 -13.84 22.57
N HIS A 113 -7.91 -13.68 21.25
CA HIS A 113 -7.67 -14.77 20.30
C HIS A 113 -6.22 -14.86 19.80
N ASP A 114 -5.30 -14.14 20.43
CA ASP A 114 -3.87 -14.11 20.08
C ASP A 114 -3.59 -13.66 18.62
N LEU A 115 -4.38 -12.69 18.12
CA LEU A 115 -4.33 -12.15 16.76
C LEU A 115 -3.92 -10.67 16.68
N GLU A 116 -3.38 -10.08 17.74
CA GLU A 116 -3.14 -8.64 17.84
C GLU A 116 -2.12 -8.09 16.87
N THR A 117 -1.18 -8.93 16.39
CA THR A 117 -0.17 -8.51 15.41
C THR A 117 -0.45 -9.08 14.02
N PHE A 118 0.02 -8.38 12.97
CA PHE A 118 -0.05 -8.87 11.60
C PHE A 118 0.56 -10.27 11.47
N ARG A 119 1.73 -10.49 12.09
CA ARG A 119 2.44 -11.77 12.07
C ARG A 119 1.60 -12.92 12.65
N LYS A 120 0.87 -12.68 13.76
CA LYS A 120 -0.01 -13.70 14.36
C LYS A 120 -1.21 -14.01 13.48
N ARG A 121 -1.83 -12.98 12.87
CA ARG A 121 -2.94 -13.18 11.92
C ARG A 121 -2.49 -13.93 10.66
N LEU A 122 -1.32 -13.62 10.17
CA LEU A 122 -0.73 -14.32 9.03
C LEU A 122 -0.46 -15.80 9.37
N LYS A 123 0.09 -16.07 10.58
CA LYS A 123 0.28 -17.43 11.08
C LYS A 123 -1.05 -18.20 11.24
N ALA A 124 -2.11 -17.52 11.64
CA ALA A 124 -3.45 -18.12 11.71
C ALA A 124 -4.00 -18.47 10.31
N LEU A 125 -3.76 -17.60 9.31
CA LEU A 125 -4.06 -17.92 7.90
C LEU A 125 -3.25 -19.13 7.42
N GLU A 126 -1.95 -19.19 7.78
CA GLU A 126 -1.07 -20.33 7.46
C GLU A 126 -1.60 -21.65 8.03
N ALA A 127 -1.99 -21.62 9.32
CA ALA A 127 -2.55 -22.78 9.99
C ALA A 127 -3.86 -23.24 9.32
N LYS A 128 -4.71 -22.31 8.88
CA LYS A 128 -5.93 -22.60 8.14
C LYS A 128 -5.61 -23.18 6.76
N ALA A 129 -4.66 -22.58 6.04
CA ALA A 129 -4.23 -23.05 4.73
C ALA A 129 -3.56 -24.44 4.78
N ALA A 130 -2.82 -24.75 5.87
CA ALA A 130 -2.24 -26.07 6.09
C ALA A 130 -3.29 -27.15 6.34
N GLN A 131 -4.41 -26.80 6.98
CA GLN A 131 -5.57 -27.69 7.12
C GLN A 131 -6.26 -27.97 5.78
N GLU A 132 -6.18 -27.03 4.83
CA GLU A 132 -6.72 -27.11 3.48
C GLU A 132 -5.69 -27.60 2.44
N HIS A 133 -4.53 -28.16 2.86
CA HIS A 133 -3.44 -28.70 2.02
C HIS A 133 -2.63 -27.71 1.17
N LEU A 134 -2.44 -26.48 1.60
CA LEU A 134 -1.59 -25.48 0.94
C LEU A 134 -0.28 -25.25 1.72
N VAL A 135 0.89 -25.29 1.06
CA VAL A 135 2.24 -25.23 1.66
C VAL A 135 2.89 -23.86 1.48
N LEU A 136 3.52 -23.33 2.52
CA LEU A 136 4.21 -22.03 2.58
C LEU A 136 5.74 -22.11 2.58
N THR A 137 6.43 -21.10 2.06
CA THR A 137 7.89 -21.00 2.07
C THR A 137 8.41 -19.90 3.00
N GLU A 138 9.55 -20.18 3.70
CA GLU A 138 10.19 -19.25 4.67
C GLU A 138 10.63 -17.90 4.07
N ASP A 139 11.00 -17.84 2.80
CA ASP A 139 11.46 -16.61 2.15
C ASP A 139 10.37 -15.54 2.02
N GLN A 140 9.10 -15.94 2.00
CA GLN A 140 7.95 -15.02 1.99
C GLN A 140 7.72 -14.36 3.35
N LEU A 141 8.07 -15.03 4.45
CA LEU A 141 8.02 -14.46 5.80
C LEU A 141 9.12 -13.40 6.03
N ARG A 142 10.33 -13.64 5.50
CA ARG A 142 11.45 -12.69 5.59
C ARG A 142 11.22 -11.39 4.81
N ALA A 143 10.52 -11.47 3.67
CA ALA A 143 10.17 -10.27 2.90
C ALA A 143 9.19 -9.36 3.67
N LEU A 144 8.30 -9.94 4.48
CA LEU A 144 7.35 -9.22 5.33
C LEU A 144 8.00 -8.57 6.56
N GLU A 145 9.08 -9.15 7.09
CA GLU A 145 9.83 -8.60 8.23
C GLU A 145 10.63 -7.35 7.84
N ARG A 146 11.23 -7.33 6.65
CA ARG A 146 11.99 -6.17 6.14
C ARG A 146 11.12 -4.94 5.88
N ALA A 147 9.85 -5.14 5.49
CA ALA A 147 8.93 -4.03 5.25
C ALA A 147 8.50 -3.28 6.53
N ARG A 148 8.83 -3.78 7.72
CA ARG A 148 8.47 -3.16 9.00
C ARG A 148 9.47 -2.12 9.48
N GLU A 149 10.73 -2.21 9.05
CA GLU A 149 11.83 -1.35 9.54
C GLU A 149 11.88 0.03 8.85
N GLU A 150 11.28 0.18 7.67
CA GLU A 150 11.35 1.44 6.90
C GLU A 150 10.24 2.46 7.22
N LYS A 151 9.70 2.42 8.41
CA LYS A 151 8.40 3.04 8.74
C LYS A 151 8.43 4.49 9.22
N GLU A 152 9.47 5.26 9.07
CA GLU A 152 9.44 6.66 9.50
C GLU A 152 10.00 7.64 8.48
N ALA A 153 9.22 8.62 8.20
CA ALA A 153 9.39 9.82 7.42
C ALA A 153 8.60 9.79 6.13
N HIS A 154 7.66 10.77 5.99
CA HIS A 154 7.64 11.37 4.66
C HIS A 154 6.58 12.42 4.45
N GLY A 155 7.06 13.57 3.98
CA GLY A 155 6.29 14.73 3.63
C GLY A 155 5.17 14.45 2.64
N GLU A 156 4.01 15.02 2.91
CA GLU A 156 2.84 14.92 2.03
C GLU A 156 3.06 15.75 0.76
N ILE A 157 2.81 15.16 -0.40
CA ILE A 157 2.75 15.89 -1.66
C ILE A 157 1.40 16.58 -1.71
N GLU A 158 1.40 17.92 -1.82
CA GLU A 158 0.16 18.67 -2.01
C GLU A 158 -0.37 18.48 -3.43
N THR A 159 -1.65 18.13 -3.52
CA THR A 159 -2.38 17.94 -4.77
C THR A 159 -3.69 18.69 -4.72
N ALA A 160 -4.04 19.38 -5.80
CA ALA A 160 -5.18 20.29 -5.81
C ALA A 160 -6.52 19.57 -6.06
N HIS A 161 -6.54 18.58 -6.94
CA HIS A 161 -7.73 17.87 -7.38
C HIS A 161 -7.36 16.51 -8.03
N PRO A 162 -8.32 15.61 -8.32
CA PRO A 162 -8.07 14.41 -9.13
C PRO A 162 -7.45 14.75 -10.49
N GLY A 163 -6.50 13.96 -10.95
CA GLY A 163 -5.80 14.18 -12.22
C GLY A 163 -4.72 15.27 -12.19
N TYR A 164 -4.59 16.04 -11.09
CA TYR A 164 -3.54 17.05 -10.98
C TYR A 164 -2.14 16.46 -10.99
N LEU A 165 -1.94 15.39 -10.24
CA LEU A 165 -0.66 14.70 -10.13
C LEU A 165 -0.87 13.20 -9.92
N GLY A 166 -0.37 12.40 -10.82
CA GLY A 166 -0.21 10.95 -10.65
C GLY A 166 1.19 10.61 -10.15
N ALA A 167 1.32 9.53 -9.38
CA ALA A 167 2.61 8.96 -9.01
C ALA A 167 2.75 7.61 -9.69
N GLN A 168 3.86 7.40 -10.39
CA GLN A 168 4.17 6.13 -11.07
C GLN A 168 5.48 5.54 -10.59
N ASP A 169 5.52 4.21 -10.44
CA ASP A 169 6.70 3.49 -9.98
C ASP A 169 6.68 2.02 -10.44
N THR A 170 7.87 1.43 -10.51
CA THR A 170 8.07 0.02 -10.84
C THR A 170 8.38 -0.80 -9.61
N TYR A 171 7.55 -1.79 -9.30
CA TYR A 171 7.74 -2.70 -8.19
C TYR A 171 8.22 -4.08 -8.68
N TYR A 172 9.30 -4.59 -8.09
CA TYR A 172 9.75 -5.96 -8.35
C TYR A 172 8.96 -6.95 -7.49
N VAL A 173 8.15 -7.78 -8.13
CA VAL A 173 7.27 -8.74 -7.45
C VAL A 173 8.04 -9.98 -7.01
N GLY A 174 8.90 -10.52 -7.89
CA GLY A 174 9.66 -11.73 -7.62
C GLY A 174 9.94 -12.54 -8.89
N ILE A 175 10.21 -13.84 -8.69
CA ILE A 175 10.44 -14.81 -9.77
C ILE A 175 9.41 -15.91 -9.65
N ILE A 176 8.66 -16.16 -10.73
CA ILE A 176 7.76 -17.32 -10.85
C ILE A 176 8.45 -18.36 -11.72
N LYS A 177 8.48 -19.61 -11.22
CA LYS A 177 9.08 -20.73 -11.96
C LYS A 177 8.32 -20.96 -13.26
N GLY A 178 9.06 -20.93 -14.38
CA GLY A 178 8.50 -21.07 -15.72
C GLY A 178 8.13 -19.76 -16.43
N VAL A 179 7.96 -18.64 -15.67
CA VAL A 179 7.65 -17.32 -16.23
C VAL A 179 8.88 -16.40 -16.19
N GLY A 180 9.67 -16.45 -15.11
CA GLY A 180 10.82 -15.60 -14.92
C GLY A 180 10.58 -14.47 -13.92
N ARG A 181 11.30 -13.36 -14.09
CA ARG A 181 11.18 -12.16 -13.27
C ARG A 181 9.89 -11.42 -13.59
N ILE A 182 9.17 -10.98 -12.56
CA ILE A 182 7.94 -10.23 -12.71
C ILE A 182 8.10 -8.84 -12.09
N TYR A 183 7.72 -7.85 -12.86
CA TYR A 183 7.67 -6.45 -12.48
C TYR A 183 6.23 -5.96 -12.55
N GLN A 184 5.83 -5.14 -11.60
CA GLN A 184 4.56 -4.44 -11.59
C GLN A 184 4.79 -2.97 -11.89
N GLN A 185 4.19 -2.47 -12.94
CA GLN A 185 4.02 -1.03 -13.12
C GLN A 185 2.82 -0.58 -12.31
N THR A 186 2.99 0.49 -11.57
CA THR A 186 1.98 1.04 -10.66
C THR A 186 1.76 2.50 -10.94
N PHE A 187 0.52 2.93 -11.00
CA PHE A 187 0.13 4.34 -11.03
C PHE A 187 -0.92 4.63 -9.95
N LEU A 188 -0.77 5.75 -9.26
CA LEU A 188 -1.75 6.24 -8.28
C LEU A 188 -2.07 7.71 -8.55
N ASP A 189 -3.36 8.04 -8.58
CA ASP A 189 -3.76 9.43 -8.42
C ASP A 189 -3.46 9.90 -7.00
N THR A 190 -2.68 10.95 -6.87
CA THR A 190 -2.19 11.39 -5.55
C THR A 190 -3.26 12.05 -4.69
N TYR A 191 -4.38 12.51 -5.28
CA TYR A 191 -5.53 13.06 -4.57
C TYR A 191 -6.44 11.96 -4.03
N THR A 192 -6.99 11.16 -4.91
CA THR A 192 -8.05 10.17 -4.60
C THR A 192 -7.52 8.82 -4.13
N LYS A 193 -6.25 8.51 -4.42
CA LYS A 193 -5.61 7.20 -4.21
C LYS A 193 -6.17 6.09 -5.11
N VAL A 194 -6.87 6.44 -6.18
CA VAL A 194 -7.21 5.46 -7.23
C VAL A 194 -5.92 4.89 -7.79
N ALA A 195 -5.85 3.56 -7.85
CA ALA A 195 -4.64 2.83 -8.20
C ALA A 195 -4.85 1.98 -9.45
N PHE A 196 -3.83 1.95 -10.30
CA PHE A 196 -3.72 1.08 -11.45
C PHE A 196 -2.42 0.29 -11.33
N ALA A 197 -2.45 -0.98 -11.69
CA ALA A 197 -1.26 -1.81 -11.74
C ALA A 197 -1.38 -2.85 -12.86
N LYS A 198 -0.24 -3.11 -13.54
CA LYS A 198 -0.15 -4.13 -14.59
C LYS A 198 1.20 -4.84 -14.48
N LEU A 199 1.20 -6.15 -14.73
CA LEU A 199 2.36 -7.01 -14.58
C LEU A 199 3.08 -7.20 -15.91
N TYR A 200 4.41 -7.29 -15.83
CA TYR A 200 5.28 -7.45 -16.99
C TYR A 200 6.47 -8.35 -16.67
N ASP A 201 7.04 -8.96 -17.72
CA ASP A 201 8.25 -9.78 -17.64
C ASP A 201 9.55 -8.95 -17.69
N ARG A 202 9.43 -7.65 -17.97
CA ARG A 202 10.55 -6.72 -18.17
C ARG A 202 10.28 -5.34 -17.60
N LYS A 203 11.35 -4.57 -17.40
CA LYS A 203 11.33 -3.20 -16.89
C LYS A 203 11.96 -2.29 -17.96
N THR A 204 11.13 -1.64 -18.78
CA THR A 204 11.55 -0.75 -19.87
C THR A 204 10.69 0.51 -19.92
N ALA A 205 11.15 1.53 -20.65
CA ALA A 205 10.40 2.77 -20.87
C ALA A 205 9.06 2.52 -21.58
N LEU A 206 9.06 1.59 -22.55
CA LEU A 206 7.84 1.22 -23.27
C LEU A 206 6.78 0.61 -22.35
N VAL A 207 7.18 -0.27 -21.40
CA VAL A 207 6.31 -0.88 -20.42
C VAL A 207 5.74 0.16 -19.45
N ALA A 208 6.53 1.17 -19.08
CA ALA A 208 6.06 2.26 -18.25
C ALA A 208 5.00 3.13 -18.95
N ALA A 209 5.17 3.38 -20.25
CA ALA A 209 4.18 4.09 -21.09
C ALA A 209 2.93 3.24 -21.34
N ASP A 210 3.07 1.92 -21.51
CA ASP A 210 1.94 1.01 -21.75
C ASP A 210 0.91 1.02 -20.63
N LEU A 211 1.32 1.08 -19.36
CA LEU A 211 0.38 1.22 -18.25
C LEU A 211 -0.47 2.50 -18.36
N LEU A 212 0.17 3.63 -18.71
CA LEU A 212 -0.55 4.90 -18.87
C LEU A 212 -1.55 4.81 -20.02
N ASN A 213 -1.10 4.31 -21.17
CA ASN A 213 -1.92 4.22 -22.38
C ASN A 213 -3.08 3.23 -22.26
N ASP A 214 -2.85 2.06 -21.65
CA ASP A 214 -3.83 0.97 -21.58
C ASP A 214 -4.85 1.14 -20.46
N ARG A 215 -4.47 1.76 -19.34
CA ARG A 215 -5.30 1.76 -18.12
C ARG A 215 -5.60 3.15 -17.57
N VAL A 216 -4.60 4.02 -17.53
CA VAL A 216 -4.71 5.28 -16.80
C VAL A 216 -5.41 6.34 -17.62
N LEU A 217 -4.94 6.63 -18.84
CA LEU A 217 -5.52 7.67 -19.68
C LEU A 217 -6.97 7.39 -20.05
N PRO A 218 -7.34 6.15 -20.48
CA PRO A 218 -8.75 5.85 -20.76
C PRO A 218 -9.68 6.10 -19.57
N PHE A 219 -9.23 5.83 -18.36
CA PHE A 219 -10.01 6.11 -17.15
C PHE A 219 -10.23 7.61 -16.93
N PHE A 220 -9.21 8.43 -17.10
CA PHE A 220 -9.35 9.89 -16.94
C PHE A 220 -10.16 10.51 -18.07
N GLU A 221 -10.00 10.03 -19.30
CA GLU A 221 -10.78 10.44 -20.48
C GLU A 221 -12.27 10.12 -20.33
N GLU A 222 -12.62 8.91 -19.84
CA GLU A 222 -14.01 8.51 -19.57
C GLU A 222 -14.71 9.48 -18.60
N HIS A 223 -13.95 10.06 -17.67
CA HIS A 223 -14.46 11.01 -16.69
C HIS A 223 -14.30 12.49 -17.10
N GLU A 224 -13.79 12.75 -18.30
CA GLU A 224 -13.53 14.11 -18.84
C GLU A 224 -12.60 14.94 -17.94
N ILE A 225 -11.60 14.31 -17.34
CA ILE A 225 -10.57 14.94 -16.51
C ILE A 225 -9.21 14.63 -17.13
N PRO A 226 -8.39 15.64 -17.50
CA PRO A 226 -7.04 15.38 -17.99
C PRO A 226 -6.11 15.00 -16.82
N LEU A 227 -5.15 14.15 -17.10
CA LEU A 227 -4.00 13.92 -16.25
C LEU A 227 -2.94 14.99 -16.56
N LEU A 228 -2.69 15.91 -15.62
CA LEU A 228 -1.81 17.06 -15.90
C LEU A 228 -0.33 16.75 -15.70
N ARG A 229 0.00 15.91 -14.69
CA ARG A 229 1.40 15.67 -14.33
C ARG A 229 1.60 14.26 -13.77
N VAL A 230 2.76 13.67 -14.07
CA VAL A 230 3.19 12.39 -13.48
C VAL A 230 4.51 12.58 -12.73
N LEU A 231 4.55 12.07 -11.50
CA LEU A 231 5.74 12.00 -10.66
C LEU A 231 6.33 10.59 -10.74
N THR A 232 7.61 10.48 -11.09
CA THR A 232 8.34 9.21 -11.07
C THR A 232 9.63 9.33 -10.26
N ASP A 233 10.26 8.21 -9.99
CA ASP A 233 11.66 8.18 -9.57
C ASP A 233 12.59 8.52 -10.75
N ARG A 234 13.89 8.30 -10.57
CA ARG A 234 14.91 8.51 -11.61
C ARG A 234 15.36 7.19 -12.27
N GLY A 235 14.52 6.18 -12.25
CA GLY A 235 14.77 4.91 -12.90
C GLY A 235 15.00 5.08 -14.40
N THR A 236 15.79 4.20 -14.99
CA THR A 236 16.09 4.23 -16.43
C THR A 236 14.87 4.00 -17.31
N GLU A 237 13.81 3.42 -16.77
CA GLU A 237 12.51 3.25 -17.43
C GLU A 237 11.71 4.56 -17.54
N TYR A 238 12.03 5.58 -16.73
CA TYR A 238 11.35 6.87 -16.71
C TYR A 238 12.22 8.01 -17.21
N CYS A 239 13.54 7.86 -17.15
CA CYS A 239 14.49 8.93 -17.42
C CYS A 239 15.60 8.50 -18.35
N GLY A 240 15.77 9.26 -19.45
CA GLY A 240 16.82 9.11 -20.44
C GLY A 240 17.10 10.43 -21.17
N GLN A 241 17.70 10.34 -22.36
CA GLN A 241 17.82 11.49 -23.25
C GLN A 241 16.42 11.83 -23.78
N ARG A 242 15.95 13.04 -23.47
CA ARG A 242 14.55 13.46 -23.70
C ARG A 242 14.09 13.30 -25.15
N GLU A 243 15.01 13.42 -26.11
CA GLU A 243 14.72 13.33 -27.54
C GLU A 243 14.59 11.89 -28.06
N HIS A 244 14.98 10.89 -27.25
CA HIS A 244 15.05 9.48 -27.69
C HIS A 244 14.46 8.50 -26.66
N HIS A 245 13.97 8.99 -25.50
CA HIS A 245 13.44 8.12 -24.47
C HIS A 245 11.94 7.94 -24.66
N GLU A 246 11.48 6.73 -24.90
CA GLU A 246 10.11 6.40 -25.30
C GLU A 246 9.07 6.92 -24.30
N TYR A 247 9.34 6.81 -23.00
CA TYR A 247 8.45 7.30 -21.95
C TYR A 247 8.32 8.83 -21.96
N GLU A 248 9.41 9.55 -22.09
CA GLU A 248 9.42 11.03 -22.17
C GLU A 248 8.71 11.54 -23.42
N LEU A 249 8.94 10.86 -24.57
CA LEU A 249 8.25 11.18 -25.82
C LEU A 249 6.75 10.92 -25.72
N TYR A 250 6.36 9.82 -25.09
CA TYR A 250 4.95 9.50 -24.87
C TYR A 250 4.26 10.59 -24.02
N LEU A 251 4.84 10.98 -22.89
CA LEU A 251 4.29 12.04 -22.05
C LEU A 251 4.19 13.38 -22.78
N ALA A 252 5.17 13.69 -23.63
CA ALA A 252 5.16 14.91 -24.43
C ALA A 252 4.03 14.91 -25.48
N VAL A 253 3.72 13.76 -26.10
CA VAL A 253 2.60 13.61 -27.03
C VAL A 253 1.27 13.80 -26.34
N GLU A 254 1.12 13.25 -25.13
CA GLU A 254 -0.11 13.34 -24.33
C GLU A 254 -0.22 14.67 -23.53
N ASN A 255 0.72 15.61 -23.70
CA ASN A 255 0.76 16.89 -22.97
C ASN A 255 0.77 16.72 -21.44
N ILE A 256 1.46 15.69 -20.95
CA ILE A 256 1.59 15.39 -19.52
C ILE A 256 2.94 15.88 -19.02
N ASP A 257 2.93 16.74 -18.00
CA ASP A 257 4.17 17.20 -17.37
C ASP A 257 4.87 16.06 -16.62
N HIS A 258 6.19 15.90 -16.86
CA HIS A 258 6.99 14.93 -16.11
C HIS A 258 7.73 15.58 -14.95
N SER A 259 7.38 15.20 -13.73
CA SER A 259 8.08 15.56 -12.51
C SER A 259 8.92 14.39 -12.01
N ARG A 260 10.12 14.67 -11.50
CA ARG A 260 11.03 13.65 -10.98
C ARG A 260 11.32 13.89 -9.51
N THR A 261 11.47 12.83 -8.74
CA THR A 261 11.88 12.93 -7.34
C THR A 261 13.25 13.58 -7.22
N LYS A 262 13.47 14.37 -6.15
CA LYS A 262 14.77 14.96 -5.89
C LYS A 262 15.80 13.86 -5.60
N ALA A 263 17.01 13.98 -6.16
CA ALA A 263 18.11 13.07 -5.87
C ALA A 263 18.37 13.03 -4.35
N ARG A 264 18.51 11.84 -3.78
CA ARG A 264 18.74 11.58 -2.35
C ARG A 264 17.60 12.00 -1.39
N HIS A 265 16.39 12.26 -1.90
CA HIS A 265 15.19 12.46 -1.10
C HIS A 265 14.11 11.46 -1.53
N PRO A 266 14.15 10.20 -1.05
CA PRO A 266 13.19 9.15 -1.42
C PRO A 266 11.76 9.47 -0.98
N GLN A 267 11.60 10.42 -0.07
CA GLN A 267 10.32 10.85 0.51
C GLN A 267 9.28 11.31 -0.52
N THR A 268 9.71 11.73 -1.72
CA THR A 268 8.81 12.26 -2.73
C THR A 268 7.97 11.20 -3.43
N ASN A 269 8.36 9.92 -3.45
CA ASN A 269 7.56 8.81 -4.00
C ASN A 269 6.88 7.93 -2.92
N GLY A 270 6.80 8.42 -1.69
CA GLY A 270 6.24 7.68 -0.55
C GLY A 270 4.77 7.24 -0.73
N ILE A 271 4.05 7.74 -1.75
CA ILE A 271 2.71 7.30 -2.09
C ILE A 271 2.76 5.92 -2.76
N CYS A 272 3.60 5.74 -3.79
CA CYS A 272 3.81 4.45 -4.45
C CYS A 272 4.41 3.42 -3.51
N GLU A 273 5.42 3.80 -2.71
CA GLU A 273 6.03 2.91 -1.72
C GLU A 273 5.00 2.39 -0.70
N ARG A 274 4.11 3.26 -0.23
CA ARG A 274 3.02 2.89 0.69
C ARG A 274 2.01 1.95 0.03
N PHE A 275 1.70 2.18 -1.24
CA PHE A 275 0.86 1.28 -2.02
C PHE A 275 1.54 -0.06 -2.25
N HIS A 276 2.83 -0.08 -2.64
CA HIS A 276 3.59 -1.32 -2.82
C HIS A 276 3.64 -2.16 -1.55
N ARG A 277 3.78 -1.53 -0.38
CA ARG A 277 3.65 -2.24 0.89
C ARG A 277 2.24 -2.80 1.10
N THR A 278 1.22 -2.01 0.79
CA THR A 278 -0.17 -2.45 0.91
C THR A 278 -0.46 -3.66 0.01
N ILE A 279 -0.06 -3.61 -1.26
CA ILE A 279 -0.29 -4.72 -2.20
C ILE A 279 0.56 -5.95 -1.83
N GLN A 280 1.78 -5.75 -1.33
CA GLN A 280 2.61 -6.83 -0.83
C GLN A 280 1.95 -7.57 0.34
N ASP A 281 1.45 -6.82 1.33
CA ASP A 281 0.86 -7.39 2.54
C ASP A 281 -0.54 -7.96 2.29
N GLU A 282 -1.36 -7.29 1.49
CA GLU A 282 -2.77 -7.63 1.33
C GLU A 282 -3.04 -8.57 0.17
N PHE A 283 -2.25 -8.48 -0.92
CA PHE A 283 -2.40 -9.32 -2.11
C PHE A 283 -1.31 -10.38 -2.22
N TYR A 284 -0.06 -10.01 -2.51
CA TYR A 284 0.98 -10.99 -2.83
C TYR A 284 1.26 -11.97 -1.70
N ALA A 285 1.35 -11.49 -0.46
CA ALA A 285 1.58 -12.35 0.70
C ALA A 285 0.48 -13.39 0.90
N THR A 286 -0.73 -13.11 0.44
CA THR A 286 -1.88 -14.01 0.54
C THR A 286 -2.05 -14.87 -0.72
N ALA A 287 -1.94 -14.27 -1.91
CA ALA A 287 -2.13 -14.92 -3.19
C ALA A 287 -1.12 -16.07 -3.41
N PHE A 288 0.17 -15.81 -3.22
CA PHE A 288 1.22 -16.83 -3.35
C PHE A 288 1.15 -17.95 -2.29
N ARG A 289 0.33 -17.79 -1.25
CA ARG A 289 0.06 -18.81 -0.25
C ARG A 289 -1.16 -19.67 -0.56
N LYS A 290 -2.09 -19.11 -1.34
CA LYS A 290 -3.35 -19.79 -1.70
C LYS A 290 -3.25 -20.53 -3.03
N LYS A 291 -2.44 -20.04 -3.96
CA LYS A 291 -2.41 -20.52 -5.36
C LYS A 291 -0.98 -20.53 -5.91
N LEU A 292 -0.66 -21.55 -6.68
CA LEU A 292 0.53 -21.60 -7.51
C LEU A 292 0.19 -21.01 -8.88
N TYR A 293 0.90 -19.95 -9.25
CA TYR A 293 0.75 -19.31 -10.56
C TYR A 293 1.72 -19.94 -11.56
N THR A 294 1.23 -20.27 -12.72
CA THR A 294 2.01 -20.87 -13.81
C THR A 294 2.20 -19.90 -14.96
N THR A 295 1.35 -18.87 -15.06
CA THR A 295 1.40 -17.84 -16.11
C THR A 295 1.28 -16.44 -15.50
N LEU A 296 1.69 -15.44 -16.28
CA LEU A 296 1.57 -14.03 -15.89
C LEU A 296 0.12 -13.58 -15.88
N GLU A 297 -0.68 -14.09 -16.82
CA GLU A 297 -2.09 -13.76 -17.02
C GLU A 297 -2.94 -14.21 -15.82
N GLU A 298 -2.66 -15.39 -15.26
CA GLU A 298 -3.35 -15.87 -14.05
C GLU A 298 -3.11 -14.92 -12.86
N LEU A 299 -1.87 -14.48 -12.68
CA LEU A 299 -1.55 -13.54 -11.60
C LEU A 299 -2.13 -12.15 -11.87
N GLN A 300 -2.16 -11.72 -13.14
CA GLN A 300 -2.77 -10.47 -13.56
C GLN A 300 -4.27 -10.44 -13.29
N ALA A 301 -5.00 -11.52 -13.58
CA ALA A 301 -6.43 -11.62 -13.32
C ALA A 301 -6.75 -11.47 -11.82
N ASP A 302 -6.04 -12.23 -10.97
CA ASP A 302 -6.23 -12.11 -9.51
C ASP A 302 -5.80 -10.73 -8.98
N LEU A 303 -4.83 -10.07 -9.62
CA LEU A 303 -4.42 -8.70 -9.30
C LEU A 303 -5.52 -7.69 -9.67
N GLU A 304 -6.21 -7.86 -10.80
CA GLU A 304 -7.31 -7.01 -11.23
C GLU A 304 -8.49 -7.07 -10.26
N ASP A 305 -8.84 -8.27 -9.81
CA ASP A 305 -9.88 -8.47 -8.79
C ASP A 305 -9.51 -7.75 -7.48
N TRP A 306 -8.26 -7.87 -7.04
CA TRP A 306 -7.79 -7.16 -5.85
C TRP A 306 -7.78 -5.64 -6.05
N LEU A 307 -7.38 -5.13 -7.23
CA LEU A 307 -7.41 -3.70 -7.53
C LEU A 307 -8.84 -3.16 -7.56
N ALA A 308 -9.78 -3.93 -8.07
CA ALA A 308 -11.20 -3.58 -8.03
C ALA A 308 -11.69 -3.46 -6.58
N GLU A 309 -11.31 -4.39 -5.70
CA GLU A 309 -11.57 -4.31 -4.27
C GLU A 309 -10.88 -3.10 -3.63
N TYR A 310 -9.59 -2.88 -3.94
CA TYR A 310 -8.82 -1.74 -3.45
C TYR A 310 -9.48 -0.40 -3.79
N ASN A 311 -9.89 -0.22 -5.02
CA ASN A 311 -10.46 1.03 -5.50
C ASN A 311 -11.90 1.25 -5.05
N ARG A 312 -12.75 0.21 -5.04
CA ARG A 312 -14.20 0.35 -4.87
C ARG A 312 -14.69 0.01 -3.46
N THR A 313 -13.99 -0.86 -2.74
CA THR A 313 -14.48 -1.36 -1.45
C THR A 313 -13.56 -1.01 -0.29
N ARG A 314 -12.25 -0.88 -0.52
CA ARG A 314 -11.29 -0.60 0.53
C ARG A 314 -11.38 0.84 1.01
N SER A 315 -11.66 1.02 2.30
CA SER A 315 -11.64 2.36 2.92
C SER A 315 -10.22 2.88 3.14
N HIS A 316 -10.01 4.18 2.88
CA HIS A 316 -8.75 4.88 3.08
C HIS A 316 -8.87 5.95 4.16
N SER A 317 -7.97 5.93 5.15
CA SER A 317 -7.89 6.95 6.21
C SER A 317 -7.01 8.15 5.86
N GLY A 318 -6.42 8.17 4.66
CA GLY A 318 -5.52 9.24 4.22
C GLY A 318 -6.24 10.56 3.94
N LYS A 319 -5.44 11.63 3.79
CA LYS A 319 -5.89 12.98 3.41
C LYS A 319 -6.78 12.88 2.15
N TYR A 320 -7.85 13.63 2.12
CA TYR A 320 -8.92 13.68 1.12
C TYR A 320 -9.88 12.49 1.09
N CYS A 321 -9.48 11.28 1.49
CA CYS A 321 -10.37 10.11 1.51
C CYS A 321 -11.25 10.04 2.77
N TYR A 322 -10.71 10.40 3.94
CA TYR A 322 -11.44 10.47 5.22
C TYR A 322 -12.32 9.25 5.51
N GLY A 323 -11.83 8.05 5.22
CA GLY A 323 -12.56 6.79 5.40
C GLY A 323 -13.37 6.32 4.20
N LYS A 324 -13.51 7.12 3.15
CA LYS A 324 -14.13 6.73 1.87
C LYS A 324 -13.20 5.81 1.07
N THR A 325 -13.76 5.16 0.04
CA THR A 325 -12.95 4.42 -0.93
C THR A 325 -12.29 5.37 -1.94
N PRO A 326 -11.21 4.95 -2.64
CA PRO A 326 -10.60 5.75 -3.70
C PRO A 326 -11.60 6.18 -4.77
N MET A 327 -12.42 5.26 -5.28
CA MET A 327 -13.44 5.57 -6.31
C MET A 327 -14.54 6.51 -5.80
N GLN A 328 -14.97 6.37 -4.55
CA GLN A 328 -15.94 7.27 -3.97
C GLN A 328 -15.36 8.67 -3.80
N THR A 329 -14.09 8.76 -3.35
CA THR A 329 -13.36 10.04 -3.27
C THR A 329 -13.19 10.66 -4.65
N PHE A 330 -12.90 9.85 -5.66
CA PHE A 330 -12.80 10.31 -7.05
C PHE A 330 -14.14 10.90 -7.53
N SER A 331 -15.23 10.14 -7.45
CA SER A 331 -16.55 10.57 -7.88
C SER A 331 -17.02 11.86 -7.20
N ASP A 332 -16.78 11.98 -5.89
CA ASP A 332 -17.13 13.16 -5.12
C ASP A 332 -16.29 14.40 -5.49
N SER A 333 -15.13 14.22 -6.11
CA SER A 333 -14.16 15.28 -6.41
C SER A 333 -14.06 15.62 -7.91
N VAL A 334 -14.80 14.96 -8.78
CA VAL A 334 -14.84 15.25 -10.23
C VAL A 334 -15.24 16.70 -10.49
N SER A 335 -16.28 17.19 -9.79
CA SER A 335 -16.75 18.58 -9.92
C SER A 335 -15.66 19.59 -9.54
N LEU A 336 -14.91 19.32 -8.49
CA LEU A 336 -13.77 20.14 -8.06
C LEU A 336 -12.68 20.21 -9.13
N ALA A 337 -12.37 19.07 -9.78
CA ALA A 337 -11.38 19.04 -10.84
C ALA A 337 -11.82 19.90 -12.03
N ARG A 338 -13.10 19.79 -12.46
CA ARG A 338 -13.66 20.59 -13.54
C ARG A 338 -13.67 22.09 -13.23
N GLU A 339 -14.05 22.49 -12.01
CA GLU A 339 -14.02 23.87 -11.55
C GLU A 339 -12.60 24.47 -11.60
N LYS A 340 -11.62 23.76 -11.06
CA LYS A 340 -10.22 24.18 -11.05
C LYS A 340 -9.60 24.27 -12.44
N MET A 341 -10.03 23.48 -13.39
CA MET A 341 -9.60 23.60 -14.79
C MET A 341 -10.17 24.85 -15.45
N LEU A 342 -11.43 25.19 -15.22
CA LEU A 342 -12.04 26.41 -15.75
C LEU A 342 -11.34 27.65 -15.21
N ASP A 343 -10.97 27.67 -13.93
CA ASP A 343 -10.20 28.76 -13.33
C ASP A 343 -8.82 28.93 -13.98
N SER A 344 -8.14 27.84 -14.37
CA SER A 344 -6.83 27.90 -15.02
C SER A 344 -6.88 28.51 -16.43
N PHE A 345 -7.98 28.42 -17.13
CA PHE A 345 -8.22 29.10 -18.42
C PHE A 345 -8.64 30.56 -18.26
N SER A 346 -9.15 30.95 -17.09
CA SER A 346 -9.63 32.30 -16.80
C SER A 346 -8.56 33.24 -16.25
N THR A 347 -7.41 32.71 -15.84
CA THR A 347 -6.30 33.53 -15.32
C THR A 347 -5.43 33.97 -16.51
N PRO A 348 -5.37 35.27 -16.87
CA PRO A 348 -4.44 35.73 -17.91
C PRO A 348 -3.00 35.39 -17.48
N ALA A 349 -2.21 34.90 -18.44
CA ALA A 349 -0.80 34.61 -18.19
C ALA A 349 -0.12 35.81 -17.54
N PRO A 350 0.72 35.64 -16.48
CA PRO A 350 1.43 36.72 -15.87
C PRO A 350 2.28 37.42 -16.97
N GLU A 351 2.09 38.72 -17.15
CA GLU A 351 2.92 39.50 -18.07
C GLU A 351 4.39 39.22 -17.72
N PRO A 352 5.25 38.97 -18.72
CA PRO A 352 6.68 38.78 -18.44
C PRO A 352 7.23 40.01 -17.75
N GLU A 353 7.73 39.85 -16.53
CA GLU A 353 8.40 40.92 -15.78
C GLU A 353 9.50 41.50 -16.66
N ARG A 354 9.32 42.76 -17.10
CA ARG A 354 10.32 43.51 -17.80
C ARG A 354 11.49 43.75 -16.84
N SER A 355 12.62 43.18 -17.15
CA SER A 355 13.84 43.34 -16.38
C SER A 355 14.17 44.82 -16.16
N PRO A 356 14.75 45.23 -15.01
CA PRO A 356 15.03 46.64 -14.66
C PRO A 356 16.02 47.35 -15.59
N ALA A 357 16.65 46.68 -16.53
CA ALA A 357 17.65 47.22 -17.44
C ALA A 357 17.09 48.08 -18.62
N GLN A 358 15.78 48.20 -18.79
CA GLN A 358 15.18 48.96 -19.89
C GLN A 358 14.53 50.31 -19.47
N ARG A 359 14.79 50.82 -18.28
CA ARG A 359 14.24 52.12 -17.80
C ARG A 359 15.11 53.33 -18.04
N SER A 360 16.18 53.26 -18.85
CA SER A 360 17.04 54.40 -19.11
C SER A 360 17.36 54.57 -20.60
N ALA A 361 16.37 54.84 -21.43
CA ALA A 361 16.58 55.50 -22.72
C ALA A 361 15.24 56.04 -23.22
N GLY A 362 14.80 57.15 -22.61
CA GLY A 362 13.70 57.97 -23.12
C GLY A 362 14.27 59.25 -23.70
N GLY A 363 14.52 59.28 -25.00
CA GLY A 363 14.94 60.49 -25.71
C GLY A 363 14.71 60.30 -27.19
N GLY A 364 13.79 61.08 -27.74
CA GLY A 364 13.15 61.03 -29.01
C GLY A 364 13.98 60.81 -30.26
N ALA A 365 13.34 60.21 -31.23
CA ALA A 365 13.39 60.59 -32.64
C ALA A 365 12.31 59.78 -33.41
N ALA A 366 11.45 60.53 -34.08
CA ALA A 366 10.53 60.00 -35.08
C ALA A 366 11.25 59.54 -36.32
N ILE A 367 11.09 58.34 -36.79
CA ILE A 367 11.42 57.93 -38.18
C ILE A 367 10.39 56.89 -38.65
N THR A 368 9.59 57.32 -39.59
CA THR A 368 9.01 56.73 -40.82
C THR A 368 8.82 55.21 -40.91
N ALA A 369 7.55 54.86 -41.09
CA ALA A 369 7.11 53.52 -41.53
C ALA A 369 7.66 53.13 -42.91
N ILE A 370 8.22 51.97 -42.98
CA ILE A 370 8.48 51.28 -44.26
C ILE A 370 7.65 49.96 -44.23
N SER A 371 6.64 49.94 -45.10
CA SER A 371 5.82 48.80 -45.43
C SER A 371 6.63 47.79 -46.22
N TYR A 372 6.73 46.54 -45.77
CA TYR A 372 7.19 45.39 -46.60
C TYR A 372 6.01 44.48 -46.88
N HIS A 373 5.68 44.43 -48.20
CA HIS A 373 4.79 43.45 -48.81
C HIS A 373 5.40 42.06 -48.75
N ALA A 374 4.71 41.11 -48.23
CA ALA A 374 5.03 39.69 -48.39
C ALA A 374 4.35 39.12 -49.63
N GLN A 375 5.11 38.63 -50.56
CA GLN A 375 4.61 37.82 -51.68
C GLN A 375 4.68 36.31 -51.31
N PRO A 376 3.75 35.48 -51.78
CA PRO A 376 3.71 34.05 -51.50
C PRO A 376 4.65 33.27 -52.42
N MET A 377 5.47 32.39 -51.87
CA MET A 377 6.26 31.45 -52.67
C MET A 377 5.51 30.16 -52.94
N SER A 378 5.47 29.87 -54.22
CA SER A 378 4.92 28.74 -54.97
C SER A 378 5.52 27.38 -54.54
N MET A 379 4.64 26.41 -54.39
CA MET A 379 4.94 24.98 -54.35
C MET A 379 5.70 24.54 -55.64
N LYS A 380 6.75 23.80 -55.46
CA LYS A 380 7.29 22.93 -56.53
C LYS A 380 7.34 21.47 -56.05
N SER A 381 6.71 20.66 -56.88
CA SER A 381 6.51 19.23 -56.87
C SER A 381 7.80 18.40 -56.82
N ALA A 382 7.64 17.22 -56.26
CA ALA A 382 8.60 16.11 -56.16
C ALA A 382 9.15 15.61 -57.50
N PRO A 383 10.22 14.82 -57.46
CA PRO A 383 10.21 13.64 -58.32
C PRO A 383 10.39 12.32 -57.54
N THR A 384 9.59 11.38 -57.98
CA THR A 384 9.66 9.94 -57.81
C THR A 384 10.94 9.35 -58.36
N ALA A 385 11.62 8.48 -57.60
CA ALA A 385 12.53 7.50 -58.20
C ALA A 385 12.48 6.20 -57.40
N ALA A 386 12.06 5.17 -58.09
CA ALA A 386 12.07 3.78 -57.70
C ALA A 386 13.49 3.19 -57.92
N SER A 387 13.85 2.19 -57.12
CA SER A 387 14.54 0.96 -57.55
C SER A 387 15.23 0.27 -56.37
N SER A 388 14.67 -0.84 -55.93
CA SER A 388 15.13 -2.25 -56.17
C SER A 388 16.29 -2.76 -55.32
N ARG A 389 15.96 -3.83 -54.61
CA ARG A 389 16.73 -5.06 -54.31
C ARG A 389 17.90 -5.00 -53.32
N PHE A 390 17.80 -5.74 -52.23
CA PHE A 390 18.54 -7.01 -52.06
C PHE A 390 17.99 -7.79 -50.83
N LEU A 391 17.49 -8.95 -51.13
CA LEU A 391 17.19 -10.04 -50.19
C LEU A 391 18.51 -10.76 -49.87
N HIS A 392 18.81 -10.95 -48.57
CA HIS A 392 19.72 -12.00 -48.14
C HIS A 392 18.97 -12.95 -47.19
N PRO A 393 19.16 -14.27 -47.36
CA PRO A 393 18.52 -15.28 -46.53
C PRO A 393 19.26 -15.49 -45.20
N PRO A 394 18.58 -16.04 -44.15
CA PRO A 394 19.18 -16.29 -42.86
C PRO A 394 20.10 -17.50 -42.82
N PRO A 395 21.08 -17.59 -41.90
CA PRO A 395 21.99 -18.71 -41.80
C PRO A 395 21.34 -19.94 -41.19
N VAL A 396 21.69 -21.06 -41.76
CA VAL A 396 21.32 -22.44 -41.40
C VAL A 396 21.96 -22.84 -40.08
N ILE A 397 21.16 -23.31 -39.16
CA ILE A 397 21.58 -23.98 -37.91
C ILE A 397 22.03 -25.39 -38.27
N ARG A 398 23.27 -25.74 -37.91
CA ARG A 398 23.76 -27.12 -37.95
C ARG A 398 23.43 -27.83 -36.64
N ASP A 399 22.69 -28.89 -36.76
CA ASP A 399 22.54 -29.93 -35.73
C ASP A 399 23.87 -30.63 -35.48
N ILE A 400 24.25 -30.72 -34.20
CA ILE A 400 25.27 -31.66 -33.73
C ILE A 400 24.62 -32.55 -32.67
N ASN A 401 24.09 -33.64 -33.12
CA ASN A 401 23.82 -34.83 -32.31
C ASN A 401 24.60 -35.98 -32.96
N SER A 402 25.54 -36.60 -32.19
CA SER A 402 25.73 -38.04 -32.15
C SER A 402 26.90 -38.44 -31.26
N PRO A 403 26.87 -39.63 -30.63
CA PRO A 403 27.51 -39.94 -29.36
C PRO A 403 28.81 -40.70 -29.50
N SER A 404 29.65 -40.64 -28.49
CA SER A 404 30.55 -41.75 -28.10
C SER A 404 30.78 -41.69 -26.59
#